data_3974e4f44a153413e306b0482d4a37c5
#
_entry.id   3974e4f44a153413e306b0482d4a37c5
#
_cell.length_a   1.000
_cell.length_b   1.000
_cell.length_c   1.000
_cell.angle_alpha   90.00
_cell.angle_beta   90.00
_cell.angle_gamma   90.00
#
_symmetry.space_group_name_H-M   'P 1'
#
loop_
_entity.id
_entity.type
_entity.pdbx_description
1 polymer ?
#
loop_
_entity_poly.entity_id
_entity_poly.type
_entity_poly.pdbx_seq_one_letter_code
_entity_poly.pdbx_strand_id
1 'polypeptide(L)'
;MTYPVQFGGFTLQSRLYDIDVIGYENRTTKLHLFDVETVDESLVGDGINFDKEDIAKNLTLFLYPDDSDDKGRILRVYQQYFMVSNAAQLIIDETLARGGDLHKLNEYAAIQINDTHPSMVIPELIRLLMQRGILMDEAIEIVSKTCA
;
A
#
# COMPACT_ATOMS: atom_id res chain seq x y z
N MET A 1 1.65 -11.35 9.00
CA MET A 1 0.60 -11.06 8.01
C MET A 1 1.29 -10.61 6.73
N THR A 2 0.86 -11.09 5.58
CA THR A 2 1.46 -10.80 4.27
C THR A 2 0.41 -10.28 3.31
N TYR A 3 0.79 -9.35 2.46
CA TYR A 3 -0.07 -8.78 1.42
C TYR A 3 0.57 -8.91 0.04
N PRO A 4 -0.19 -9.31 -0.98
CA PRO A 4 0.28 -9.23 -2.37
C PRO A 4 0.19 -7.78 -2.86
N VAL A 5 1.29 -7.28 -3.41
CA VAL A 5 1.32 -5.98 -4.09
C VAL A 5 1.56 -6.21 -5.58
N GLN A 6 0.60 -5.82 -6.40
CA GLN A 6 0.59 -6.06 -7.84
C GLN A 6 1.16 -4.87 -8.61
N PHE A 7 2.25 -5.10 -9.33
CA PHE A 7 2.89 -4.10 -10.19
C PHE A 7 2.69 -4.54 -11.65
N GLY A 8 1.59 -4.28 -12.24
CA GLY A 8 1.35 -4.52 -13.66
C GLY A 8 1.87 -5.81 -14.31
N GLY A 9 3.14 -6.13 -14.19
CA GLY A 9 3.78 -7.32 -14.75
C GLY A 9 4.30 -8.33 -13.72
N PHE A 10 4.25 -8.03 -12.42
CA PHE A 10 4.72 -8.92 -11.36
C PHE A 10 4.04 -8.60 -10.02
N THR A 11 4.13 -9.53 -9.07
CA THR A 11 3.59 -9.36 -7.71
C THR A 11 4.70 -9.57 -6.69
N LEU A 12 4.78 -8.68 -5.72
CA LEU A 12 5.63 -8.86 -4.54
C LEU A 12 4.76 -9.24 -3.34
N GLN A 13 5.27 -10.17 -2.53
CA GLN A 13 4.69 -10.44 -1.22
C GLN A 13 5.34 -9.54 -0.19
N SER A 14 4.53 -8.84 0.59
CA SER A 14 5.00 -8.03 1.69
C SER A 14 4.77 -8.71 3.02
N ARG A 15 5.58 -8.36 4.00
CA ARG A 15 5.38 -8.72 5.40
C ARG A 15 5.12 -7.46 6.23
N LEU A 16 4.05 -7.50 7.02
CA LEU A 16 3.71 -6.46 7.99
C LEU A 16 4.47 -6.68 9.29
N TYR A 17 5.07 -5.62 9.80
CA TYR A 17 5.65 -5.51 11.13
C TYR A 17 4.91 -4.43 11.91
N ASP A 18 4.42 -4.78 13.09
CA ASP A 18 3.76 -3.87 14.02
C ASP A 18 4.69 -3.48 15.14
N ILE A 19 4.85 -2.18 15.36
CA ILE A 19 5.62 -1.63 16.47
C ILE A 19 4.68 -0.81 17.35
N ASP A 20 4.58 -1.17 18.62
CA ASP A 20 3.80 -0.40 19.58
C ASP A 20 4.55 0.87 19.98
N VAL A 21 3.91 2.01 19.79
CA VAL A 21 4.40 3.31 20.23
C VAL A 21 3.61 3.73 21.45
N ILE A 22 4.29 3.81 22.59
CA ILE A 22 3.69 4.18 23.88
C ILE A 22 3.76 5.69 24.03
N GLY A 23 2.61 6.30 24.15
CA GLY A 23 2.47 7.74 24.35
C GLY A 23 2.13 8.13 25.79
N TYR A 24 1.65 9.36 25.95
CA TYR A 24 1.23 9.92 27.23
C TYR A 24 0.11 9.08 27.87
N GLU A 25 0.16 8.90 29.18
CA GLU A 25 -0.80 8.08 29.97
C GLU A 25 -0.90 6.62 29.46
N ASN A 26 0.20 6.02 29.00
CA ASN A 26 0.27 4.67 28.46
C ASN A 26 -0.69 4.42 27.26
N ARG A 27 -1.11 5.47 26.57
CA ARG A 27 -1.82 5.29 25.29
C ARG A 27 -0.90 4.64 24.29
N THR A 28 -1.36 3.58 23.67
CA THR A 28 -0.58 2.85 22.67
C THR A 28 -1.17 3.10 21.29
N THR A 29 -0.32 3.42 20.34
CA THR A 29 -0.61 3.41 18.92
C THR A 29 0.34 2.47 18.20
N LYS A 30 0.01 2.08 16.99
CA LYS A 30 0.83 1.17 16.20
C LYS A 30 1.49 1.91 15.04
N LEU A 31 2.77 1.66 14.86
CA LEU A 31 3.48 1.95 13.64
C LEU A 31 3.52 0.68 12.79
N HIS A 32 2.95 0.74 11.61
CA HIS A 32 2.96 -0.35 10.64
C HIS A 32 4.10 -0.15 9.65
N LEU A 33 4.97 -1.16 9.55
CA LEU A 33 6.06 -1.19 8.60
C LEU A 33 5.89 -2.39 7.67
N PHE A 34 6.25 -2.22 6.42
CA PHE A 34 6.12 -3.25 5.39
C PHE A 34 7.48 -3.51 4.75
N ASP A 35 7.83 -4.78 4.65
CA ASP A 35 9.03 -5.24 3.95
C ASP A 35 8.67 -6.25 2.87
N VAL A 36 9.54 -6.42 1.89
CA VAL A 36 9.37 -7.44 0.85
C VAL A 36 9.71 -8.80 1.43
N GLU A 37 8.79 -9.77 1.32
CA GLU A 37 9.03 -11.14 1.79
C GLU A 37 9.59 -12.02 0.68
N THR A 38 8.90 -12.04 -0.47
CA THR A 38 9.29 -12.88 -1.61
C THR A 38 8.84 -12.26 -2.93
N VAL A 39 9.58 -12.51 -3.99
CA VAL A 39 9.17 -12.21 -5.36
C VAL A 39 8.49 -13.44 -5.95
N ASP A 40 7.25 -13.30 -6.42
CA ASP A 40 6.57 -14.35 -7.16
C ASP A 40 7.04 -14.35 -8.61
N GLU A 41 7.96 -15.26 -8.94
CA GLU A 41 8.55 -15.36 -10.27
C GLU A 41 7.57 -15.79 -11.36
N SER A 42 6.46 -16.43 -10.99
CA SER A 42 5.48 -16.95 -11.97
C SER A 42 4.66 -15.86 -12.65
N LEU A 43 4.64 -14.65 -12.08
CA LEU A 43 3.80 -13.53 -12.52
C LEU A 43 4.56 -12.46 -13.31
N VAL A 44 5.82 -12.73 -13.66
CA VAL A 44 6.64 -11.77 -14.40
C VAL A 44 6.34 -11.86 -15.90
N GLY A 45 5.61 -10.88 -16.41
CA GLY A 45 5.43 -10.66 -17.84
C GLY A 45 6.49 -9.72 -18.43
N ASP A 46 6.61 -9.71 -19.74
CA ASP A 46 7.66 -9.07 -20.55
C ASP A 46 7.75 -7.52 -20.48
N GLY A 47 7.25 -6.86 -19.46
CA GLY A 47 6.83 -5.47 -19.57
C GLY A 47 7.70 -4.37 -18.94
N ILE A 48 8.71 -4.61 -18.12
CA ILE A 48 9.70 -3.60 -17.68
C ILE A 48 10.97 -4.34 -17.30
N ASN A 49 12.07 -4.00 -17.95
CA ASN A 49 13.39 -4.62 -17.77
C ASN A 49 14.06 -4.12 -16.47
N PHE A 50 13.38 -4.35 -15.31
CA PHE A 50 14.04 -4.29 -14.02
C PHE A 50 14.55 -5.68 -13.69
N ASP A 51 15.82 -5.79 -13.36
CA ASP A 51 16.35 -6.99 -12.76
C ASP A 51 15.57 -7.26 -11.46
N LYS A 52 14.88 -8.40 -11.40
CA LYS A 52 14.04 -8.80 -10.26
C LYS A 52 14.81 -8.77 -8.94
N GLU A 53 16.09 -9.12 -8.99
CA GLU A 53 16.96 -9.08 -7.81
C GLU A 53 17.20 -7.63 -7.34
N ASP A 54 17.25 -6.67 -8.25
CA ASP A 54 17.45 -5.26 -7.90
C ASP A 54 16.20 -4.67 -7.26
N ILE A 55 14.99 -5.01 -7.74
CA ILE A 55 13.74 -4.57 -7.11
C ILE A 55 13.60 -5.19 -5.72
N ALA A 56 13.79 -6.50 -5.58
CA ALA A 56 13.66 -7.19 -4.31
C ALA A 56 14.67 -6.71 -3.27
N LYS A 57 15.90 -6.39 -3.70
CA LYS A 57 16.97 -5.90 -2.81
C LYS A 57 16.84 -4.42 -2.49
N ASN A 58 16.35 -3.61 -3.44
CA ASN A 58 16.42 -2.15 -3.32
C ASN A 58 15.09 -1.52 -2.94
N LEU A 59 13.96 -2.22 -3.06
CA LEU A 59 12.64 -1.62 -2.82
C LEU A 59 12.50 -1.11 -1.39
N THR A 60 12.99 -1.86 -0.40
CA THR A 60 12.88 -1.53 1.02
C THR A 60 14.23 -1.23 1.67
N LEU A 61 15.34 -1.38 0.95
CA LEU A 61 16.70 -1.21 1.49
C LEU A 61 17.04 0.26 1.76
N PHE A 62 16.61 1.16 0.87
CA PHE A 62 16.89 2.59 0.98
C PHE A 62 15.60 3.38 1.13
N LEU A 63 15.56 4.27 2.11
CA LEU A 63 14.41 5.15 2.33
C LEU A 63 14.22 6.14 1.15
N TYR A 64 15.34 6.68 0.65
CA TYR A 64 15.38 7.57 -0.51
C TYR A 64 16.44 7.06 -1.49
N PRO A 65 16.04 6.38 -2.59
CA PRO A 65 16.97 6.03 -3.64
C PRO A 65 17.44 7.29 -4.37
N ASP A 66 18.62 7.21 -4.97
CA ASP A 66 19.09 8.25 -5.90
C ASP A 66 18.15 8.32 -7.10
N ASP A 67 17.53 9.45 -7.33
CA ASP A 67 16.57 9.71 -8.40
C ASP A 67 17.14 10.64 -9.50
N SER A 68 18.46 10.71 -9.59
CA SER A 68 19.15 11.47 -10.62
C SER A 68 18.94 10.90 -12.04
N ASP A 69 18.65 9.61 -12.14
CA ASP A 69 18.32 8.91 -13.39
C ASP A 69 16.89 8.35 -13.40
N ASP A 70 16.46 7.87 -14.57
CA ASP A 70 15.11 7.34 -14.74
C ASP A 70 14.88 6.05 -13.95
N LYS A 71 15.92 5.24 -13.72
CA LYS A 71 15.80 4.01 -12.91
C LYS A 71 15.49 4.33 -11.45
N GLY A 72 16.20 5.28 -10.88
CA GLY A 72 15.98 5.74 -9.51
C GLY A 72 14.59 6.38 -9.34
N ARG A 73 14.14 7.17 -10.32
CA ARG A 73 12.78 7.76 -10.30
C ARG A 73 11.70 6.68 -10.33
N ILE A 74 11.86 5.68 -11.18
CA ILE A 74 10.92 4.57 -11.26
C ILE A 74 10.94 3.77 -9.95
N LEU A 75 12.12 3.48 -9.38
CA LEU A 75 12.23 2.80 -8.10
C LEU A 75 11.47 3.54 -6.98
N ARG A 76 11.55 4.88 -6.94
CA ARG A 76 10.75 5.68 -6.00
C ARG A 76 9.25 5.49 -6.19
N VAL A 77 8.76 5.46 -7.42
CA VAL A 77 7.34 5.20 -7.70
C VAL A 77 6.93 3.81 -7.21
N TYR A 78 7.76 2.80 -7.43
CA TYR A 78 7.52 1.44 -6.91
C TYR A 78 7.49 1.41 -5.38
N GLN A 79 8.40 2.09 -4.70
CA GLN A 79 8.40 2.20 -3.24
C GLN A 79 7.12 2.84 -2.71
N GLN A 80 6.71 3.96 -3.32
CA GLN A 80 5.49 4.67 -2.93
C GLN A 80 4.25 3.80 -3.13
N TYR A 81 4.15 3.14 -4.27
CA TYR A 81 3.03 2.23 -4.54
C TYR A 81 3.03 1.01 -3.61
N PHE A 82 4.19 0.44 -3.33
CA PHE A 82 4.33 -0.67 -2.38
C PHE A 82 3.77 -0.28 -1.00
N MET A 83 4.16 0.87 -0.48
CA MET A 83 3.67 1.35 0.82
C MET A 83 2.17 1.59 0.83
N VAL A 84 1.64 2.32 -0.16
CA VAL A 84 0.20 2.67 -0.16
C VAL A 84 -0.69 1.47 -0.41
N SER A 85 -0.27 0.52 -1.26
CA SER A 85 -1.04 -0.70 -1.51
C SER A 85 -1.14 -1.57 -0.26
N ASN A 86 -0.03 -1.74 0.46
CA ASN A 86 -0.03 -2.44 1.74
C ASN A 86 -0.93 -1.77 2.78
N ALA A 87 -0.79 -0.45 2.95
CA ALA A 87 -1.60 0.31 3.90
C ALA A 87 -3.10 0.23 3.57
N ALA A 88 -3.47 0.36 2.29
CA ALA A 88 -4.86 0.26 1.85
C ALA A 88 -5.45 -1.13 2.12
N GLN A 89 -4.69 -2.20 1.85
CA GLN A 89 -5.13 -3.57 2.14
C GLN A 89 -5.31 -3.79 3.66
N LEU A 90 -4.37 -3.32 4.48
CA LEU A 90 -4.46 -3.38 5.94
C LEU A 90 -5.70 -2.66 6.47
N ILE A 91 -5.98 -1.45 5.99
CA ILE A 91 -7.16 -0.66 6.40
C ILE A 91 -8.46 -1.41 6.08
N ILE A 92 -8.56 -2.01 4.90
CA ILE A 92 -9.72 -2.82 4.51
C ILE A 92 -9.86 -4.03 5.43
N ASP A 93 -8.77 -4.77 5.66
CA ASP A 93 -8.79 -5.97 6.50
C ASP A 93 -9.15 -5.66 7.95
N GLU A 94 -8.59 -4.59 8.52
CA GLU A 94 -8.95 -4.14 9.87
C GLU A 94 -10.40 -3.69 9.97
N THR A 95 -10.92 -3.03 8.95
CA THR A 95 -12.34 -2.63 8.89
C THR A 95 -13.24 -3.86 8.92
N LEU A 96 -12.95 -4.85 8.08
CA LEU A 96 -13.70 -6.10 8.04
C LEU A 96 -13.57 -6.91 9.32
N ALA A 97 -12.38 -6.96 9.93
CA ALA A 97 -12.14 -7.66 11.20
C ALA A 97 -12.95 -7.07 12.37
N ARG A 98 -13.25 -5.77 12.31
CA ARG A 98 -14.13 -5.09 13.28
C ARG A 98 -15.63 -5.26 12.97
N GLY A 99 -15.99 -6.05 11.95
CA GLY A 99 -17.36 -6.20 11.48
C GLY A 99 -17.88 -5.00 10.68
N GLY A 100 -16.98 -4.17 10.15
CA GLY A 100 -17.31 -2.99 9.36
C GLY A 100 -17.83 -3.32 7.96
N ASP A 101 -18.57 -2.38 7.41
CA ASP A 101 -19.09 -2.41 6.06
C ASP A 101 -18.23 -1.50 5.16
N LEU A 102 -17.68 -2.05 4.09
CA LEU A 102 -16.83 -1.28 3.16
C LEU A 102 -17.58 -0.19 2.42
N HIS A 103 -18.91 -0.30 2.27
CA HIS A 103 -19.76 0.78 1.75
C HIS A 103 -19.77 2.02 2.66
N LYS A 104 -19.36 1.85 3.92
CA LYS A 104 -19.26 2.89 4.94
C LYS A 104 -17.85 3.01 5.51
N LEU A 105 -16.82 2.78 4.68
CA LEU A 105 -15.42 2.77 5.12
C LEU A 105 -15.04 4.04 5.90
N ASN A 106 -15.59 5.19 5.53
CA ASN A 106 -15.37 6.47 6.21
C ASN A 106 -15.88 6.53 7.67
N GLU A 107 -16.73 5.58 8.09
CA GLU A 107 -17.16 5.46 9.50
C GLU A 107 -16.13 4.68 10.34
N TYR A 108 -15.25 3.92 9.70
CA TYR A 108 -14.25 3.05 10.35
C TYR A 108 -12.81 3.53 10.19
N ALA A 109 -12.53 4.28 9.14
CA ALA A 109 -11.18 4.74 8.81
C ALA A 109 -11.17 6.19 8.35
N ALA A 110 -10.16 6.93 8.77
CA ALA A 110 -9.80 8.23 8.23
C ALA A 110 -8.32 8.17 7.82
N ILE A 111 -8.04 8.58 6.59
CA ILE A 111 -6.69 8.54 6.02
C ILE A 111 -6.21 9.96 5.84
N GLN A 112 -5.20 10.34 6.64
CA GLN A 112 -4.49 11.59 6.46
C GLN A 112 -3.37 11.40 5.46
N ILE A 113 -3.47 12.05 4.31
CA ILE A 113 -2.43 12.03 3.28
C ILE A 113 -1.41 13.12 3.63
N ASN A 114 -0.18 12.70 3.88
CA ASN A 114 0.93 13.62 4.17
C ASN A 114 1.87 13.68 2.99
N ASP A 115 1.93 14.85 2.31
CA ASP A 115 2.65 15.06 1.07
C ASP A 115 1.93 14.46 -0.17
N THR A 116 2.55 14.60 -1.36
CA THR A 116 1.95 14.22 -2.65
C THR A 116 2.16 12.74 -3.01
N HIS A 117 3.29 12.14 -2.61
CA HIS A 117 3.61 10.76 -3.00
C HIS A 117 2.66 9.72 -2.40
N PRO A 118 2.12 9.81 -1.17
CA PRO A 118 1.13 8.84 -0.69
C PRO A 118 -0.28 9.05 -1.27
N SER A 119 -0.50 10.07 -2.11
CA SER A 119 -1.79 10.29 -2.78
C SER A 119 -2.21 9.13 -3.70
N MET A 120 -1.28 8.26 -4.09
CA MET A 120 -1.59 7.01 -4.79
C MET A 120 -2.51 6.07 -4.00
N VAL A 121 -2.70 6.29 -2.69
CA VAL A 121 -3.68 5.54 -1.89
C VAL A 121 -5.10 5.74 -2.41
N ILE A 122 -5.42 6.88 -2.99
CA ILE A 122 -6.75 7.21 -3.53
C ILE A 122 -7.13 6.23 -4.65
N PRO A 123 -6.42 6.17 -5.78
CA PRO A 123 -6.75 5.21 -6.84
C PRO A 123 -6.58 3.75 -6.39
N GLU A 124 -5.66 3.44 -5.48
CA GLU A 124 -5.47 2.08 -5.00
C GLU A 124 -6.65 1.61 -4.15
N LEU A 125 -7.18 2.44 -3.25
CA LEU A 125 -8.39 2.11 -2.51
C LEU A 125 -9.60 1.92 -3.44
N ILE A 126 -9.78 2.79 -4.43
CA ILE A 126 -10.84 2.64 -5.43
C ILE A 126 -10.71 1.27 -6.12
N ARG A 127 -9.51 0.92 -6.58
CA ARG A 127 -9.24 -0.37 -7.22
C ARG A 127 -9.58 -1.55 -6.30
N LEU A 128 -9.16 -1.50 -5.05
CA LEU A 128 -9.40 -2.57 -4.06
C LEU A 128 -10.88 -2.71 -3.69
N LEU A 129 -11.61 -1.61 -3.58
CA LEU A 129 -13.05 -1.62 -3.35
C LEU A 129 -13.81 -2.20 -4.55
N MET A 130 -13.40 -1.83 -5.78
CA MET A 130 -13.98 -2.40 -7.01
C MET A 130 -13.73 -3.90 -7.12
N GLN A 131 -12.56 -4.40 -6.73
CA GLN A 131 -12.28 -5.84 -6.68
C GLN A 131 -13.20 -6.60 -5.71
N ARG A 132 -13.79 -5.89 -4.73
CA ARG A 132 -14.76 -6.43 -3.78
C ARG A 132 -16.22 -6.21 -4.19
N GLY A 133 -16.45 -5.78 -5.44
CA GLY A 133 -17.77 -5.65 -6.04
C GLY A 133 -18.45 -4.30 -5.83
N ILE A 134 -17.77 -3.29 -5.28
CA ILE A 134 -18.28 -1.94 -5.17
C ILE A 134 -18.15 -1.24 -6.52
N LEU A 135 -19.21 -0.56 -6.99
CA LEU A 135 -19.18 0.16 -8.25
C LEU A 135 -18.20 1.35 -8.18
N MET A 136 -17.63 1.72 -9.32
CA MET A 136 -16.60 2.76 -9.40
C MET A 136 -17.08 4.10 -8.82
N ASP A 137 -18.26 4.55 -9.19
CA ASP A 137 -18.79 5.85 -8.71
C ASP A 137 -18.98 5.85 -7.18
N GLU A 138 -19.47 4.74 -6.64
CA GLU A 138 -19.60 4.58 -5.18
C GLU A 138 -18.23 4.50 -4.51
N ALA A 139 -17.27 3.76 -5.08
CA ALA A 139 -15.92 3.68 -4.54
C ALA A 139 -15.24 5.06 -4.50
N ILE A 140 -15.41 5.88 -5.52
CA ILE A 140 -14.93 7.26 -5.55
C ILE A 140 -15.56 8.09 -4.41
N GLU A 141 -16.86 7.98 -4.20
CA GLU A 141 -17.56 8.68 -3.12
C GLU A 141 -17.06 8.23 -1.73
N ILE A 142 -16.90 6.92 -1.52
CA ILE A 142 -16.38 6.37 -0.27
C ILE A 142 -14.97 6.91 0.00
N VAL A 143 -14.08 6.82 -0.97
CA VAL A 143 -12.68 7.25 -0.83
C VAL A 143 -12.58 8.76 -0.62
N SER A 144 -13.41 9.56 -1.27
CA SER A 144 -13.45 11.02 -1.07
C SER A 144 -13.87 11.43 0.34
N LYS A 145 -14.63 10.59 1.03
CA LYS A 145 -15.03 10.81 2.44
C LYS A 145 -14.02 10.22 3.44
N THR A 146 -13.15 9.34 2.99
CA THR A 146 -12.19 8.61 3.83
C THR A 146 -10.82 9.28 3.87
N CYS A 147 -10.40 9.91 2.76
CA CYS A 147 -9.10 10.55 2.62
C CYS A 147 -9.18 12.07 2.86
N ALA A 148 -8.14 12.63 3.52
CA ALA A 148 -7.95 14.05 3.75
C ALA A 148 -6.48 14.47 3.51
#